data_9c811da1357651b06cf1f27477fc6baa
#
_entry.id   9c811da1357651b06cf1f27477fc6baa
#
_cell.length_a   1.000
_cell.length_b   1.000
_cell.length_c   1.000
_cell.angle_alpha   90.00
_cell.angle_beta   90.00
_cell.angle_gamma   90.00
#
_symmetry.space_group_name_H-M   'P 1'
#
loop_
_entity.id
_entity.type
_entity.pdbx_description
1 polymer ?
#
loop_
_entity_poly.entity_id
_entity_poly.type
_entity_poly.pdbx_seq_one_letter_code
_entity_poly.pdbx_strand_id
1 'polypeptide(L)'
;MLMKKTRFICATLRVAVLTLGVGLFSAVAVPATQLAGASGPYAANTESLRKHKVPKWYEDAKFGIFVHWGVFAVPAYHEWYVELISPKANYGFMLGGPPYTATCGNLPEKLCKAKVNEDAVRYHLAHWGPDFAYDDFIPMFKAERFDPGAWAQLFQESGARYVVLTAKHGDEFALWPTKFTRRNAMEMGPHRDLAGDLLKAVRQSGLKMGFYHNTTYTFWDPRFPGRDWVDYMNNSIKELVDLYHPSILWGDTGQGSVKEEQGGYLPADYWNSKEVLAYFYNHSDDPSEVVANDRWGLDVDGKPLGDFATPERTKVNSLSEAKWEECDSLDPTSWGYNRNLPESEYMTPNQVVDYLVDIVSKNGNLLLNIGPKADGTIPEVMQSCLRRVGEWLKVNGEAIYGSRPWDHYKDGDVRFTRKGNTLYAIALEWPEEELRLTSLAGRAVSKVEMLGLNDTVNWKQDDRGVVIQPPARRPCRYAYTFKIALK
;
A
#
# COMPACT_ATOMS: atom_id res chain seq x y z
N MET A 1 51.42 65.23 4.58
CA MET A 1 52.57 65.66 3.77
C MET A 1 52.86 64.60 2.74
N LEU A 2 52.94 65.01 1.53
CA LEU A 2 53.21 64.31 0.23
C LEU A 2 52.15 63.38 -0.36
N MET A 3 51.45 63.96 -1.31
CA MET A 3 50.79 63.34 -2.45
C MET A 3 51.84 62.68 -3.39
N LYS A 4 51.50 61.49 -3.92
CA LYS A 4 52.08 61.06 -5.20
C LYS A 4 50.97 60.65 -6.17
N LYS A 5 50.90 61.39 -7.25
CA LYS A 5 50.10 61.16 -8.45
C LYS A 5 50.62 59.95 -9.19
N THR A 6 49.71 59.08 -9.67
CA THR A 6 50.08 58.08 -10.67
C THR A 6 49.14 58.21 -11.88
N ARG A 7 49.71 58.21 -13.05
CA ARG A 7 49.15 58.57 -14.37
C ARG A 7 48.29 57.46 -14.93
N PHE A 8 47.17 57.87 -15.56
CA PHE A 8 46.38 57.05 -16.49
C PHE A 8 47.17 56.80 -17.79
N ILE A 9 47.25 55.50 -18.22
CA ILE A 9 47.65 55.10 -19.56
C ILE A 9 46.37 54.60 -20.24
N CYS A 10 45.96 55.32 -21.29
CA CYS A 10 44.88 54.98 -22.18
C CYS A 10 45.38 53.94 -23.19
N ALA A 11 44.85 52.71 -23.14
CA ALA A 11 45.10 51.68 -24.16
C ALA A 11 43.84 51.53 -25.02
N THR A 12 43.94 51.98 -26.26
CA THR A 12 42.93 51.83 -27.30
C THR A 12 42.79 50.35 -27.69
N LEU A 13 41.68 49.73 -27.38
CA LEU A 13 41.33 48.36 -27.83
C LEU A 13 40.57 48.48 -29.16
N ARG A 14 41.11 47.95 -30.22
CA ARG A 14 40.45 47.77 -31.52
C ARG A 14 39.38 46.67 -31.37
N VAL A 15 38.12 46.99 -31.65
CA VAL A 15 37.02 46.02 -31.73
C VAL A 15 37.09 45.31 -33.07
N ALA A 16 37.37 44.03 -33.07
CA ALA A 16 37.14 43.13 -34.20
C ALA A 16 35.68 42.67 -34.18
N VAL A 17 34.91 43.04 -35.19
CA VAL A 17 33.55 42.59 -35.42
C VAL A 17 33.62 41.17 -35.99
N LEU A 18 33.33 40.17 -35.15
CA LEU A 18 33.06 38.81 -35.64
C LEU A 18 31.55 38.72 -35.95
N THR A 19 31.20 38.59 -37.19
CA THR A 19 29.85 38.22 -37.65
C THR A 19 29.61 36.76 -37.34
N LEU A 20 28.85 36.49 -36.24
CA LEU A 20 28.30 35.19 -35.97
C LEU A 20 27.08 34.97 -36.88
N GLY A 21 27.18 33.99 -37.78
CA GLY A 21 26.07 33.49 -38.55
C GLY A 21 24.99 32.87 -37.62
N VAL A 22 23.80 33.43 -37.67
CA VAL A 22 22.60 32.88 -37.02
C VAL A 22 22.22 31.64 -37.79
N GLY A 23 22.63 30.47 -37.31
CA GLY A 23 22.09 29.18 -37.75
C GLY A 23 20.66 29.07 -37.21
N LEU A 24 19.68 29.13 -38.12
CA LEU A 24 18.31 28.74 -37.84
C LEU A 24 18.28 27.23 -37.47
N PHE A 25 18.30 26.94 -36.19
CA PHE A 25 17.85 25.63 -35.71
C PHE A 25 16.34 25.58 -35.92
N SER A 26 15.89 24.92 -36.96
CA SER A 26 14.53 24.47 -37.11
C SER A 26 14.30 23.45 -35.99
N ALA A 27 13.55 23.87 -34.95
CA ALA A 27 12.95 22.95 -33.99
C ALA A 27 12.02 22.03 -34.78
N VAL A 28 12.47 20.79 -35.00
CA VAL A 28 11.58 19.72 -35.45
C VAL A 28 10.63 19.48 -34.27
N ALA A 29 9.42 20.04 -34.37
CA ALA A 29 8.34 19.66 -33.50
C ALA A 29 8.09 18.16 -33.75
N VAL A 30 8.51 17.33 -32.80
CA VAL A 30 8.07 15.94 -32.73
C VAL A 30 6.56 16.01 -32.52
N PRO A 31 5.73 15.51 -33.45
CA PRO A 31 4.30 15.49 -33.22
C PRO A 31 4.08 14.68 -31.93
N ALA A 32 3.34 15.26 -30.96
CA ALA A 32 2.76 14.52 -29.88
C ALA A 32 1.88 13.44 -30.54
N THR A 33 2.42 12.24 -30.67
CA THR A 33 1.62 11.06 -30.98
C THR A 33 0.63 10.94 -29.82
N GLN A 34 -0.58 11.43 -30.00
CA GLN A 34 -1.73 10.99 -29.25
C GLN A 34 -1.71 9.46 -29.36
N LEU A 35 -1.33 8.80 -28.27
CA LEU A 35 -1.51 7.36 -28.13
C LEU A 35 -2.98 7.11 -28.42
N ALA A 36 -3.24 6.37 -29.50
CA ALA A 36 -4.57 6.02 -29.95
C ALA A 36 -5.36 5.55 -28.72
N GLY A 37 -6.54 6.14 -28.51
CA GLY A 37 -7.40 5.78 -27.40
C GLY A 37 -7.60 4.27 -27.40
N ALA A 38 -7.30 3.61 -26.29
CA ALA A 38 -7.36 2.16 -26.18
C ALA A 38 -8.75 1.68 -26.64
N SER A 39 -8.76 0.83 -27.66
CA SER A 39 -9.97 0.16 -28.11
C SER A 39 -10.33 -0.93 -27.10
N GLY A 40 -11.10 -0.58 -26.08
CA GLY A 40 -11.53 -1.50 -25.02
C GLY A 40 -12.90 -1.12 -24.47
N PRO A 41 -13.47 -1.92 -23.55
CA PRO A 41 -14.83 -1.72 -23.06
C PRO A 41 -15.00 -0.47 -22.19
N TYR A 42 -13.92 0.13 -21.70
CA TYR A 42 -13.99 1.25 -20.76
C TYR A 42 -13.55 2.56 -21.38
N ALA A 43 -14.45 3.55 -21.42
CA ALA A 43 -14.12 4.91 -21.78
C ALA A 43 -13.63 5.71 -20.56
N ALA A 44 -12.80 6.74 -20.79
CA ALA A 44 -12.26 7.61 -19.76
C ALA A 44 -13.30 8.59 -19.19
N ASN A 45 -14.41 8.06 -18.69
CA ASN A 45 -15.46 8.81 -18.01
C ASN A 45 -16.08 8.00 -16.87
N THR A 46 -16.68 8.71 -15.94
CA THR A 46 -17.27 8.16 -14.72
C THR A 46 -18.32 7.08 -14.98
N GLU A 47 -19.22 7.31 -15.94
CA GLU A 47 -20.30 6.37 -16.23
C GLU A 47 -19.75 5.01 -16.70
N SER A 48 -18.71 5.03 -17.53
CA SER A 48 -18.08 3.82 -18.03
C SER A 48 -17.28 3.12 -16.95
N LEU A 49 -16.44 3.84 -16.20
CA LEU A 49 -15.57 3.28 -15.16
C LEU A 49 -16.37 2.63 -14.02
N ARG A 50 -17.50 3.22 -13.62
CA ARG A 50 -18.37 2.66 -12.57
C ARG A 50 -19.13 1.38 -13.00
N LYS A 51 -19.05 0.97 -14.27
CA LYS A 51 -19.55 -0.34 -14.74
C LYS A 51 -18.57 -1.47 -14.42
N HIS A 52 -17.30 -1.14 -14.18
CA HIS A 52 -16.31 -2.11 -13.74
C HIS A 52 -16.73 -2.74 -12.41
N LYS A 53 -16.45 -4.03 -12.25
CA LYS A 53 -16.87 -4.79 -11.07
C LYS A 53 -15.64 -5.40 -10.40
N VAL A 54 -15.65 -5.39 -9.09
CA VAL A 54 -14.65 -6.12 -8.30
C VAL A 54 -14.66 -7.60 -8.72
N PRO A 55 -13.54 -8.17 -9.19
CA PRO A 55 -13.48 -9.57 -9.62
C PRO A 55 -13.66 -10.52 -8.43
N LYS A 56 -14.26 -11.68 -8.74
CA LYS A 56 -14.55 -12.70 -7.72
C LYS A 56 -13.31 -13.15 -6.95
N TRP A 57 -12.18 -13.28 -7.63
CA TRP A 57 -10.94 -13.68 -6.97
C TRP A 57 -10.52 -12.70 -5.87
N TYR A 58 -10.71 -11.37 -6.09
CA TYR A 58 -10.37 -10.34 -5.10
C TYR A 58 -11.35 -10.34 -3.92
N GLU A 59 -12.64 -10.55 -4.20
CA GLU A 59 -13.63 -10.73 -3.14
C GLU A 59 -13.33 -11.95 -2.26
N ASP A 60 -12.80 -13.02 -2.86
CA ASP A 60 -12.51 -14.28 -2.18
C ASP A 60 -11.14 -14.31 -1.50
N ALA A 61 -10.20 -13.48 -1.92
CA ALA A 61 -8.80 -13.46 -1.48
C ALA A 61 -8.62 -13.14 0.00
N LYS A 62 -9.27 -12.13 0.53
CA LYS A 62 -9.32 -11.70 1.94
C LYS A 62 -7.99 -11.22 2.55
N PHE A 63 -6.83 -11.75 2.12
CA PHE A 63 -5.54 -11.46 2.68
C PHE A 63 -4.48 -11.26 1.59
N GLY A 64 -3.79 -10.13 1.64
CA GLY A 64 -2.67 -9.77 0.77
C GLY A 64 -1.48 -9.23 1.55
N ILE A 65 -0.31 -9.19 0.90
CA ILE A 65 0.91 -8.61 1.44
C ILE A 65 1.21 -7.31 0.70
N PHE A 66 1.40 -6.24 1.43
CA PHE A 66 1.95 -4.99 0.95
C PHE A 66 3.46 -4.98 1.18
N VAL A 67 4.24 -4.47 0.25
CA VAL A 67 5.70 -4.40 0.38
C VAL A 67 6.14 -2.97 0.13
N HIS A 68 6.55 -2.27 1.19
CA HIS A 68 7.19 -0.95 1.07
C HIS A 68 8.71 -1.13 1.06
N TRP A 69 9.30 -1.00 -0.12
CA TRP A 69 10.72 -1.21 -0.33
C TRP A 69 11.29 -0.27 -1.39
N GLY A 70 12.49 0.26 -1.15
CA GLY A 70 13.16 1.21 -2.02
C GLY A 70 14.39 1.80 -1.36
N VAL A 71 14.88 2.92 -1.88
CA VAL A 71 16.07 3.63 -1.37
C VAL A 71 15.90 4.04 0.10
N PHE A 72 14.69 4.36 0.54
CA PHE A 72 14.39 4.69 1.94
C PHE A 72 14.73 3.56 2.94
N ALA A 73 14.90 2.32 2.47
CA ALA A 73 15.35 1.22 3.33
C ALA A 73 16.85 1.33 3.70
N VAL A 74 17.63 2.17 3.02
CA VAL A 74 19.05 2.42 3.35
C VAL A 74 19.20 3.23 4.64
N PRO A 75 18.61 4.44 4.77
CA PRO A 75 18.58 5.15 6.03
C PRO A 75 17.82 4.36 7.11
N ALA A 76 16.84 3.55 6.69
CA ALA A 76 16.10 2.66 7.58
C ALA A 76 15.48 3.38 8.78
N TYR A 77 14.80 4.47 8.50
CA TYR A 77 14.14 5.34 9.46
C TYR A 77 12.65 5.42 9.21
N HIS A 78 12.25 5.75 7.93
CA HIS A 78 10.87 5.93 7.52
C HIS A 78 10.78 5.96 5.99
N GLU A 79 9.68 5.51 5.38
CA GLU A 79 9.48 5.56 3.93
C GLU A 79 9.44 6.99 3.37
N TRP A 80 9.03 7.95 4.19
CA TRP A 80 9.02 9.38 3.86
C TRP A 80 10.32 10.11 4.20
N TYR A 81 11.44 9.40 4.33
CA TYR A 81 12.67 9.99 4.82
C TYR A 81 13.18 11.15 3.97
N VAL A 82 13.07 11.07 2.63
CA VAL A 82 13.44 12.16 1.71
C VAL A 82 12.72 13.45 2.07
N GLU A 83 11.46 13.30 2.38
CA GLU A 83 10.59 14.36 2.75
C GLU A 83 10.93 14.90 4.15
N LEU A 84 11.11 14.04 5.12
CA LEU A 84 11.40 14.42 6.50
C LEU A 84 12.70 15.23 6.66
N ILE A 85 13.68 15.02 5.79
CA ILE A 85 14.95 15.75 5.80
C ILE A 85 15.00 16.93 4.82
N SER A 86 13.99 17.11 3.95
CA SER A 86 13.97 18.18 2.96
C SER A 86 13.63 19.53 3.60
N PRO A 87 14.41 20.62 3.35
CA PRO A 87 14.12 21.93 3.87
C PRO A 87 12.88 22.60 3.25
N LYS A 88 12.36 22.07 2.13
CA LYS A 88 11.18 22.60 1.43
C LYS A 88 9.88 21.94 1.90
N ALA A 89 9.98 20.94 2.75
CA ALA A 89 8.86 20.14 3.14
C ALA A 89 7.90 20.84 4.07
N ASN A 90 6.70 21.08 3.61
CA ASN A 90 5.60 21.59 4.42
C ASN A 90 4.71 20.42 4.87
N TYR A 91 5.23 19.60 5.83
CA TYR A 91 4.67 18.32 6.26
C TYR A 91 3.44 18.40 7.14
N GLY A 92 2.88 19.54 7.37
CA GLY A 92 1.68 19.71 8.18
C GLY A 92 0.55 18.73 7.89
N PHE A 93 0.66 18.00 6.80
CA PHE A 93 -0.41 17.22 6.19
C PHE A 93 -0.25 15.70 6.30
N MET A 94 0.97 15.15 6.13
CA MET A 94 1.15 13.70 5.95
C MET A 94 1.30 12.87 7.22
N LEU A 95 1.57 13.51 8.35
CA LEU A 95 1.82 12.82 9.61
C LEU A 95 0.59 12.79 10.55
N GLY A 96 -0.62 12.81 10.00
CA GLY A 96 -1.88 12.87 10.74
C GLY A 96 -2.48 11.53 11.18
N GLY A 97 -1.74 10.43 11.09
CA GLY A 97 -2.24 9.10 11.48
C GLY A 97 -1.90 8.69 12.92
N PRO A 98 -2.65 7.72 13.49
CA PRO A 98 -2.50 7.26 14.88
C PRO A 98 -1.11 6.82 15.35
N PRO A 99 -0.22 6.26 14.51
CA PRO A 99 1.07 5.79 15.02
C PRO A 99 2.05 6.91 15.39
N TYR A 100 1.89 8.10 14.81
CA TYR A 100 2.75 9.24 15.16
C TYR A 100 2.42 9.84 16.52
N THR A 101 1.24 9.58 17.05
CA THR A 101 0.89 9.95 18.42
C THR A 101 1.63 9.10 19.45
N ALA A 102 2.06 7.90 19.11
CA ALA A 102 2.85 7.04 20.00
C ALA A 102 4.27 7.59 20.24
N THR A 103 4.88 8.20 19.21
CA THR A 103 6.20 8.85 19.33
C THR A 103 6.14 10.23 19.96
N CYS A 104 5.00 10.89 19.92
CA CYS A 104 4.80 12.27 20.38
C CYS A 104 4.06 12.37 21.72
N GLY A 105 3.55 11.27 22.26
CA GLY A 105 2.76 11.29 23.48
C GLY A 105 1.51 12.17 23.35
N ASN A 106 1.29 13.07 24.31
CA ASN A 106 0.13 13.96 24.34
C ASN A 106 0.36 15.31 23.64
N LEU A 107 1.39 15.44 22.76
CA LEU A 107 1.63 16.67 22.04
C LEU A 107 0.51 16.96 21.02
N PRO A 108 0.08 18.24 20.88
CA PRO A 108 -0.80 18.62 19.79
C PRO A 108 -0.20 18.25 18.42
N GLU A 109 -1.05 17.85 17.47
CA GLU A 109 -0.67 17.37 16.14
C GLU A 109 0.39 18.24 15.44
N LYS A 110 0.22 19.56 15.44
CA LYS A 110 1.17 20.49 14.82
C LYS A 110 2.56 20.45 15.47
N LEU A 111 2.64 20.31 16.80
CA LEU A 111 3.91 20.23 17.53
C LEU A 111 4.54 18.83 17.36
N CYS A 112 3.71 17.80 17.27
CA CYS A 112 4.18 16.45 16.97
C CYS A 112 4.86 16.39 15.60
N LYS A 113 4.25 16.95 14.56
CA LYS A 113 4.80 17.00 13.20
C LYS A 113 6.14 17.73 13.15
N ALA A 114 6.25 18.88 13.81
CA ALA A 114 7.50 19.61 13.91
C ALA A 114 8.60 18.77 14.58
N LYS A 115 8.25 18.05 15.66
CA LYS A 115 9.19 17.18 16.39
C LYS A 115 9.68 16.01 15.55
N VAL A 116 8.82 15.36 14.78
CA VAL A 116 9.21 14.23 13.91
C VAL A 116 10.21 14.68 12.87
N ASN A 117 10.03 15.85 12.26
CA ASN A 117 11.00 16.40 11.31
C ASN A 117 12.34 16.74 11.98
N GLU A 118 12.34 17.35 13.16
CA GLU A 118 13.56 17.63 13.91
C GLU A 118 14.32 16.34 14.27
N ASP A 119 13.62 15.30 14.69
CA ASP A 119 14.23 14.02 15.03
C ASP A 119 14.83 13.35 13.79
N ALA A 120 14.16 13.38 12.63
CA ALA A 120 14.68 12.85 11.37
C ALA A 120 15.92 13.61 10.89
N VAL A 121 15.90 14.96 10.95
CA VAL A 121 17.06 15.79 10.61
C VAL A 121 18.22 15.53 11.58
N ARG A 122 17.96 15.42 12.88
CA ARG A 122 18.97 15.10 13.88
C ARG A 122 19.58 13.72 13.64
N TYR A 123 18.75 12.72 13.34
CA TYR A 123 19.17 11.40 12.95
C TYR A 123 20.06 11.44 11.71
N HIS A 124 19.67 12.20 10.69
CA HIS A 124 20.45 12.35 9.45
C HIS A 124 21.83 12.96 9.73
N LEU A 125 21.86 14.09 10.42
CA LEU A 125 23.12 14.77 10.77
C LEU A 125 24.06 13.91 11.61
N ALA A 126 23.52 13.11 12.53
CA ALA A 126 24.30 12.24 13.38
C ALA A 126 24.93 11.04 12.65
N HIS A 127 24.29 10.55 11.58
CA HIS A 127 24.75 9.32 10.89
C HIS A 127 25.50 9.61 9.60
N TRP A 128 25.19 10.70 8.90
CA TRP A 128 25.76 11.01 7.58
C TRP A 128 26.32 12.42 7.46
N GLY A 129 25.97 13.33 8.35
CA GLY A 129 26.43 14.72 8.31
C GLY A 129 25.62 15.62 7.38
N PRO A 130 25.94 16.93 7.34
CA PRO A 130 25.15 17.95 6.65
C PRO A 130 25.30 17.93 5.12
N ASP A 131 26.39 17.37 4.60
CA ASP A 131 26.69 17.39 3.17
C ASP A 131 26.18 16.14 2.44
N PHE A 132 25.61 15.16 3.16
CA PHE A 132 25.07 13.93 2.59
C PHE A 132 23.61 14.14 2.15
N ALA A 133 23.35 14.05 0.85
CA ALA A 133 22.02 14.22 0.30
C ALA A 133 21.25 12.88 0.23
N TYR A 134 19.92 12.95 0.07
CA TYR A 134 19.12 11.73 -0.10
C TYR A 134 19.59 10.86 -1.27
N ASP A 135 20.02 11.47 -2.37
CA ASP A 135 20.46 10.75 -3.57
C ASP A 135 21.77 9.98 -3.36
N ASP A 136 22.55 10.32 -2.34
CA ASP A 136 23.75 9.57 -1.97
C ASP A 136 23.41 8.17 -1.40
N PHE A 137 22.15 7.93 -0.99
CA PHE A 137 21.68 6.59 -0.62
C PHE A 137 21.44 5.67 -1.81
N ILE A 138 21.21 6.20 -3.01
CA ILE A 138 20.88 5.39 -4.19
C ILE A 138 21.95 4.35 -4.50
N PRO A 139 23.26 4.67 -4.58
CA PRO A 139 24.31 3.68 -4.80
C PRO A 139 24.50 2.70 -3.64
N MET A 140 23.93 2.99 -2.46
CA MET A 140 23.95 2.10 -1.30
C MET A 140 22.78 1.11 -1.29
N PHE A 141 21.72 1.38 -2.03
CA PHE A 141 20.60 0.46 -2.25
C PHE A 141 20.99 -0.58 -3.30
N LYS A 142 21.52 -1.72 -2.87
CA LYS A 142 22.10 -2.74 -3.76
C LYS A 142 21.21 -3.96 -3.95
N ALA A 143 20.32 -4.24 -3.01
CA ALA A 143 19.44 -5.42 -3.05
C ALA A 143 20.19 -6.75 -3.29
N GLU A 144 21.43 -6.86 -2.83
CA GLU A 144 22.36 -7.96 -3.14
C GLU A 144 21.91 -9.32 -2.59
N ARG A 145 21.00 -9.32 -1.62
CA ARG A 145 20.40 -10.52 -1.04
C ARG A 145 18.92 -10.69 -1.42
N PHE A 146 18.43 -9.89 -2.36
CA PHE A 146 17.06 -10.01 -2.84
C PHE A 146 16.86 -11.33 -3.60
N ASP A 147 16.09 -12.21 -3.01
CA ASP A 147 15.63 -13.46 -3.61
C ASP A 147 14.10 -13.41 -3.79
N PRO A 148 13.62 -13.10 -5.01
CA PRO A 148 12.18 -12.99 -5.26
C PRO A 148 11.45 -14.33 -5.09
N GLY A 149 12.14 -15.47 -5.30
CA GLY A 149 11.58 -16.79 -5.06
C GLY A 149 11.32 -17.06 -3.58
N ALA A 150 12.30 -16.74 -2.73
CA ALA A 150 12.16 -16.86 -1.28
C ALA A 150 11.07 -15.91 -0.73
N TRP A 151 10.96 -14.69 -1.27
CA TRP A 151 9.87 -13.78 -0.91
C TRP A 151 8.50 -14.36 -1.29
N ALA A 152 8.35 -14.81 -2.54
CA ALA A 152 7.09 -15.38 -3.02
C ALA A 152 6.69 -16.62 -2.22
N GLN A 153 7.65 -17.47 -1.84
CA GLN A 153 7.41 -18.61 -0.98
C GLN A 153 6.91 -18.18 0.41
N LEU A 154 7.56 -17.19 1.04
CA LEU A 154 7.11 -16.65 2.33
C LEU A 154 5.68 -16.11 2.26
N PHE A 155 5.35 -15.38 1.18
CA PHE A 155 4.00 -14.85 0.99
C PHE A 155 2.97 -15.96 0.80
N GLN A 156 3.30 -17.00 0.06
CA GLN A 156 2.45 -18.19 -0.06
C GLN A 156 2.30 -18.91 1.29
N GLU A 157 3.39 -19.10 2.03
CA GLU A 157 3.40 -19.71 3.37
C GLU A 157 2.54 -18.92 4.37
N SER A 158 2.50 -17.60 4.25
CA SER A 158 1.66 -16.71 5.09
C SER A 158 0.16 -16.90 4.85
N GLY A 159 -0.22 -17.55 3.74
CA GLY A 159 -1.60 -17.68 3.30
C GLY A 159 -2.13 -16.52 2.49
N ALA A 160 -1.31 -15.53 2.14
CA ALA A 160 -1.70 -14.44 1.25
C ALA A 160 -2.16 -14.97 -0.11
N ARG A 161 -3.03 -14.22 -0.77
CA ARG A 161 -3.56 -14.50 -2.10
C ARG A 161 -3.10 -13.53 -3.16
N TYR A 162 -2.61 -12.38 -2.74
CA TYR A 162 -2.08 -11.35 -3.62
C TYR A 162 -0.97 -10.55 -2.90
N VAL A 163 -0.17 -9.88 -3.72
CA VAL A 163 0.93 -9.03 -3.27
C VAL A 163 0.83 -7.69 -3.98
N VAL A 164 1.08 -6.60 -3.28
CA VAL A 164 1.24 -5.26 -3.86
C VAL A 164 2.63 -4.75 -3.51
N LEU A 165 3.45 -4.41 -4.51
CA LEU A 165 4.76 -3.81 -4.32
C LEU A 165 4.68 -2.30 -4.54
N THR A 166 5.30 -1.51 -3.68
CA THR A 166 5.55 -0.08 -3.98
C THR A 166 6.55 0.03 -5.12
N ALA A 167 6.06 0.03 -6.37
CA ALA A 167 6.93 0.17 -7.54
C ALA A 167 7.65 1.52 -7.55
N LYS A 168 7.00 2.58 -7.03
CA LYS A 168 7.57 3.90 -6.82
C LYS A 168 6.87 4.61 -5.66
N HIS A 169 7.62 5.07 -4.67
CA HIS A 169 7.13 5.84 -3.52
C HIS A 169 7.46 7.35 -3.65
N GLY A 170 7.28 8.13 -2.59
CA GLY A 170 7.50 9.57 -2.58
C GLY A 170 8.94 10.03 -2.83
N ASP A 171 9.92 9.14 -2.72
CA ASP A 171 11.31 9.38 -3.10
C ASP A 171 11.58 9.34 -4.61
N GLU A 172 10.56 9.05 -5.42
CA GLU A 172 10.60 8.98 -6.87
C GLU A 172 11.60 7.98 -7.46
N PHE A 173 12.05 7.00 -6.67
CA PHE A 173 12.91 5.93 -7.16
C PHE A 173 12.06 4.77 -7.68
N ALA A 174 12.11 4.53 -8.99
CA ALA A 174 11.35 3.46 -9.64
C ALA A 174 12.07 2.11 -9.51
N LEU A 175 11.35 1.07 -9.08
CA LEU A 175 11.91 -0.29 -8.95
C LEU A 175 11.91 -1.09 -10.28
N TRP A 176 11.53 -0.46 -11.40
CA TRP A 176 11.50 -1.04 -12.75
C TRP A 176 12.28 -0.18 -13.74
N PRO A 177 12.69 -0.72 -14.91
CA PRO A 177 13.48 0.00 -15.92
C PRO A 177 12.63 1.00 -16.72
N THR A 178 12.12 2.03 -16.05
CA THR A 178 11.32 3.07 -16.70
C THR A 178 12.17 3.93 -17.62
N LYS A 179 11.61 4.31 -18.79
CA LYS A 179 12.23 5.27 -19.73
C LYS A 179 11.98 6.75 -19.36
N PHE A 180 11.10 7.01 -18.41
CA PHE A 180 10.67 8.37 -18.05
C PHE A 180 11.57 9.07 -17.03
N THR A 181 12.42 8.31 -16.35
CA THR A 181 13.44 8.84 -15.45
C THR A 181 14.64 7.89 -15.36
N ARG A 182 15.84 8.45 -15.21
CA ARG A 182 17.04 7.65 -14.89
C ARG A 182 17.10 7.25 -13.41
N ARG A 183 16.25 7.81 -12.58
CA ARG A 183 16.13 7.48 -11.16
C ARG A 183 15.36 6.17 -11.00
N ASN A 184 15.97 5.07 -11.41
CA ASN A 184 15.37 3.74 -11.40
C ASN A 184 16.40 2.65 -11.09
N ALA A 185 15.91 1.49 -10.65
CA ALA A 185 16.72 0.37 -10.16
C ALA A 185 17.59 -0.29 -11.25
N MET A 186 17.30 -0.08 -12.53
CA MET A 186 18.14 -0.57 -13.64
C MET A 186 19.33 0.35 -13.91
N GLU A 187 19.09 1.66 -13.92
CA GLU A 187 20.12 2.66 -14.24
C GLU A 187 21.01 2.98 -13.02
N MET A 188 20.46 2.84 -11.82
CA MET A 188 21.12 3.23 -10.57
C MET A 188 20.91 2.14 -9.49
N GLY A 189 21.82 2.10 -8.50
CA GLY A 189 21.70 1.20 -7.36
C GLY A 189 21.84 -0.28 -7.73
N PRO A 190 20.76 -1.09 -7.69
CA PRO A 190 20.84 -2.55 -7.88
C PRO A 190 21.19 -3.01 -9.28
N HIS A 191 21.01 -2.17 -10.30
CA HIS A 191 21.14 -2.50 -11.72
C HIS A 191 20.31 -3.73 -12.13
N ARG A 192 19.06 -3.76 -11.67
CA ARG A 192 18.16 -4.91 -11.79
C ARG A 192 16.69 -4.46 -11.87
N ASP A 193 15.88 -5.18 -12.63
CA ASP A 193 14.42 -5.02 -12.64
C ASP A 193 13.80 -5.72 -11.43
N LEU A 194 13.75 -5.03 -10.30
CA LEU A 194 13.25 -5.60 -9.05
C LEU A 194 11.75 -5.88 -9.09
N ALA A 195 10.98 -5.00 -9.76
CA ALA A 195 9.53 -5.14 -9.89
C ALA A 195 9.17 -6.33 -10.77
N GLY A 196 9.81 -6.48 -11.94
CA GLY A 196 9.58 -7.59 -12.85
C GLY A 196 10.01 -8.93 -12.28
N ASP A 197 11.14 -8.98 -11.58
CA ASP A 197 11.62 -10.21 -10.93
C ASP A 197 10.66 -10.70 -9.85
N LEU A 198 10.16 -9.78 -8.99
CA LEU A 198 9.18 -10.15 -7.98
C LEU A 198 7.85 -10.58 -8.60
N LEU A 199 7.36 -9.84 -9.59
CA LEU A 199 6.13 -10.20 -10.31
C LEU A 199 6.18 -11.63 -10.85
N LYS A 200 7.28 -11.97 -11.51
CA LYS A 200 7.48 -13.32 -12.08
C LYS A 200 7.43 -14.39 -10.98
N ALA A 201 8.15 -14.20 -9.89
CA ALA A 201 8.19 -15.17 -8.79
C ALA A 201 6.82 -15.31 -8.10
N VAL A 202 6.13 -14.20 -7.83
CA VAL A 202 4.79 -14.19 -7.21
C VAL A 202 3.77 -14.91 -8.08
N ARG A 203 3.76 -14.65 -9.40
CA ARG A 203 2.89 -15.37 -10.34
C ARG A 203 3.19 -16.86 -10.43
N GLN A 204 4.46 -17.25 -10.40
CA GLN A 204 4.88 -18.66 -10.39
C GLN A 204 4.42 -19.40 -9.13
N SER A 205 4.29 -18.71 -8.00
CA SER A 205 3.72 -19.30 -6.78
C SER A 205 2.19 -19.29 -6.72
N GLY A 206 1.51 -18.89 -7.82
CA GLY A 206 0.05 -18.89 -7.93
C GLY A 206 -0.65 -17.71 -7.25
N LEU A 207 0.10 -16.69 -6.87
CA LEU A 207 -0.45 -15.47 -6.27
C LEU A 207 -0.71 -14.39 -7.35
N LYS A 208 -1.71 -13.54 -7.13
CA LYS A 208 -1.93 -12.34 -7.93
C LYS A 208 -0.94 -11.26 -7.51
N MET A 209 -0.49 -10.41 -8.44
CA MET A 209 0.41 -9.31 -8.12
C MET A 209 -0.08 -7.99 -8.68
N GLY A 210 0.05 -6.96 -7.86
CA GLY A 210 -0.20 -5.56 -8.20
C GLY A 210 0.96 -4.65 -7.86
N PHE A 211 0.83 -3.41 -8.31
CA PHE A 211 1.80 -2.36 -8.02
C PHE A 211 1.10 -1.15 -7.40
N TYR A 212 1.73 -0.65 -6.35
CA TYR A 212 1.47 0.67 -5.82
C TYR A 212 2.33 1.69 -6.59
N HIS A 213 1.75 2.83 -6.87
CA HIS A 213 2.45 3.96 -7.47
C HIS A 213 2.01 5.25 -6.79
N ASN A 214 2.96 5.94 -6.15
CA ASN A 214 2.72 7.28 -5.62
C ASN A 214 2.55 8.28 -6.76
N THR A 215 1.52 9.11 -6.69
CA THR A 215 1.19 10.06 -7.76
C THR A 215 1.15 11.51 -7.30
N THR A 216 1.05 11.79 -6.00
CA THR A 216 0.79 13.16 -5.51
C THR A 216 1.64 13.63 -4.34
N TYR A 217 2.47 12.80 -3.77
CA TYR A 217 3.20 13.14 -2.54
C TYR A 217 4.69 13.33 -2.80
N THR A 218 5.05 14.25 -3.72
CA THR A 218 6.46 14.50 -4.06
C THR A 218 6.77 15.99 -4.02
N PHE A 219 6.62 16.58 -2.84
CA PHE A 219 6.75 18.03 -2.63
C PHE A 219 8.18 18.57 -2.85
N TRP A 220 9.18 17.71 -2.84
CA TRP A 220 10.56 18.06 -3.10
C TRP A 220 10.88 18.20 -4.60
N ASP A 221 10.08 17.58 -5.49
CA ASP A 221 10.27 17.71 -6.94
C ASP A 221 9.72 19.06 -7.42
N PRO A 222 10.54 19.88 -8.12
CA PRO A 222 10.10 21.22 -8.55
C PRO A 222 9.01 21.19 -9.63
N ARG A 223 8.75 20.06 -10.28
CA ARG A 223 7.67 19.90 -11.27
C ARG A 223 6.31 19.74 -10.61
N PHE A 224 6.27 19.25 -9.39
CA PHE A 224 5.03 18.98 -8.66
C PHE A 224 4.35 20.30 -8.22
N PRO A 225 3.01 20.46 -8.35
CA PRO A 225 2.05 19.57 -9.00
C PRO A 225 1.73 19.95 -10.47
N GLY A 226 2.65 20.53 -11.20
CA GLY A 226 2.46 21.04 -12.56
C GLY A 226 2.05 19.98 -13.59
N ARG A 227 1.64 20.43 -14.80
CA ARG A 227 1.20 19.51 -15.87
C ARG A 227 2.30 18.56 -16.32
N ASP A 228 3.54 19.01 -16.40
CA ASP A 228 4.68 18.15 -16.73
C ASP A 228 4.83 17.00 -15.73
N TRP A 229 4.50 17.26 -14.46
CA TRP A 229 4.45 16.24 -13.43
C TRP A 229 3.33 15.22 -13.69
N VAL A 230 2.11 15.70 -13.95
CA VAL A 230 0.93 14.84 -14.23
C VAL A 230 1.21 13.93 -15.42
N ASP A 231 1.76 14.47 -16.51
CA ASP A 231 2.08 13.72 -17.72
C ASP A 231 3.17 12.68 -17.47
N TYR A 232 4.21 13.04 -16.72
CA TYR A 232 5.27 12.11 -16.30
C TYR A 232 4.70 10.95 -15.50
N MET A 233 3.88 11.23 -14.49
CA MET A 233 3.28 10.22 -13.62
C MET A 233 2.36 9.27 -14.39
N ASN A 234 1.45 9.81 -15.19
CA ASN A 234 0.50 9.02 -15.95
C ASN A 234 1.20 8.13 -16.99
N ASN A 235 2.23 8.66 -17.66
CA ASN A 235 3.01 7.87 -18.61
C ASN A 235 3.82 6.77 -17.93
N SER A 236 4.36 7.02 -16.74
CA SER A 236 5.09 6.00 -15.98
C SER A 236 4.16 4.88 -15.47
N ILE A 237 2.93 5.21 -15.08
CA ILE A 237 1.90 4.21 -14.72
C ILE A 237 1.48 3.38 -15.93
N LYS A 238 1.20 4.04 -17.07
CA LYS A 238 0.85 3.33 -18.32
C LYS A 238 1.96 2.39 -18.77
N GLU A 239 3.22 2.82 -18.69
CA GLU A 239 4.38 1.95 -18.97
C GLU A 239 4.43 0.73 -18.05
N LEU A 240 4.21 0.93 -16.74
CA LEU A 240 4.17 -0.18 -15.77
C LEU A 240 3.03 -1.16 -16.07
N VAL A 241 1.88 -0.66 -16.50
CA VAL A 241 0.76 -1.49 -16.96
C VAL A 241 1.15 -2.31 -18.20
N ASP A 242 1.75 -1.68 -19.20
CA ASP A 242 2.14 -2.33 -20.47
C ASP A 242 3.25 -3.38 -20.29
N LEU A 243 4.21 -3.11 -19.39
CA LEU A 243 5.32 -4.03 -19.15
C LEU A 243 4.91 -5.26 -18.34
N TYR A 244 3.98 -5.11 -17.41
CA TYR A 244 3.76 -6.13 -16.37
C TYR A 244 2.34 -6.66 -16.29
N HIS A 245 1.35 -6.03 -16.91
CA HIS A 245 -0.06 -6.41 -16.84
C HIS A 245 -0.50 -6.77 -15.41
N PRO A 246 -0.39 -5.85 -14.43
CA PRO A 246 -0.67 -6.15 -13.04
C PRO A 246 -2.14 -6.48 -12.81
N SER A 247 -2.43 -7.36 -11.84
CA SER A 247 -3.81 -7.68 -11.47
C SER A 247 -4.44 -6.60 -10.57
N ILE A 248 -3.61 -5.78 -9.93
CA ILE A 248 -4.05 -4.69 -9.05
C ILE A 248 -3.23 -3.44 -9.40
N LEU A 249 -3.93 -2.33 -9.61
CA LEU A 249 -3.31 -1.02 -9.68
C LEU A 249 -3.69 -0.22 -8.42
N TRP A 250 -2.70 0.00 -7.56
CA TRP A 250 -2.86 0.69 -6.30
C TRP A 250 -2.29 2.11 -6.41
N GLY A 251 -3.14 3.09 -6.63
CA GLY A 251 -2.76 4.51 -6.69
C GLY A 251 -2.73 5.14 -5.32
N ASP A 252 -1.93 6.19 -5.16
CA ASP A 252 -1.91 6.99 -3.95
C ASP A 252 -1.90 8.49 -4.29
N THR A 253 -2.97 8.94 -4.93
CA THR A 253 -3.18 10.35 -5.25
C THR A 253 -3.72 11.15 -4.07
N GLY A 254 -3.89 10.49 -2.92
CA GLY A 254 -4.55 11.06 -1.77
C GLY A 254 -5.90 11.66 -2.15
N GLN A 255 -6.97 11.16 -1.63
CA GLN A 255 -8.35 11.58 -1.92
C GLN A 255 -8.52 13.10 -1.77
N GLY A 256 -8.13 13.86 -2.79
CA GLY A 256 -8.14 15.32 -2.74
C GLY A 256 -7.11 15.95 -1.80
N SER A 257 -5.95 15.33 -1.58
CA SER A 257 -4.98 15.76 -0.57
C SER A 257 -4.09 16.93 -0.96
N VAL A 258 -3.99 17.26 -2.25
CA VAL A 258 -3.27 18.45 -2.68
C VAL A 258 -4.24 19.62 -2.70
N LYS A 259 -4.08 20.53 -1.75
CA LYS A 259 -4.79 21.80 -1.73
C LYS A 259 -4.13 22.75 -2.74
N GLU A 260 -4.90 23.30 -3.65
CA GLU A 260 -4.51 24.57 -4.26
C GLU A 260 -4.12 25.55 -3.15
N GLU A 261 -3.15 26.42 -3.38
CA GLU A 261 -2.69 27.43 -2.40
C GLU A 261 -3.82 28.25 -1.75
N GLN A 262 -5.03 28.16 -2.27
CA GLN A 262 -6.26 28.83 -1.82
C GLN A 262 -7.33 27.91 -1.22
N GLY A 263 -7.01 26.64 -0.89
CA GLY A 263 -7.89 25.83 -0.04
C GLY A 263 -8.85 24.87 -0.74
N GLY A 264 -8.62 24.48 -1.99
CA GLY A 264 -9.34 23.42 -2.72
C GLY A 264 -8.47 22.19 -2.94
N TYR A 265 -9.11 21.01 -3.08
CA TYR A 265 -8.44 19.80 -3.54
C TYR A 265 -8.45 19.74 -5.06
N LEU A 266 -7.35 19.31 -5.69
CA LEU A 266 -7.31 19.11 -7.13
C LEU A 266 -8.18 17.90 -7.51
N PRO A 267 -9.12 18.06 -8.45
CA PRO A 267 -10.05 17.00 -8.82
C PRO A 267 -9.38 15.88 -9.64
N ALA A 268 -10.05 14.73 -9.75
CA ALA A 268 -9.58 13.60 -10.54
C ALA A 268 -9.27 13.99 -12.01
N ASP A 269 -9.99 14.94 -12.56
CA ASP A 269 -9.77 15.44 -13.93
C ASP A 269 -8.44 16.21 -14.07
N TYR A 270 -7.98 16.86 -13.00
CA TYR A 270 -6.65 17.50 -13.01
C TYR A 270 -5.54 16.45 -13.17
N TRP A 271 -5.69 15.31 -12.54
CA TRP A 271 -4.71 14.21 -12.57
C TRP A 271 -4.86 13.29 -13.78
N ASN A 272 -5.88 13.48 -14.64
CA ASN A 272 -6.27 12.59 -15.73
C ASN A 272 -6.51 11.15 -15.22
N SER A 273 -7.00 10.99 -14.01
CA SER A 273 -7.19 9.69 -13.37
C SER A 273 -8.17 8.79 -14.12
N LYS A 274 -9.18 9.37 -14.77
CA LYS A 274 -10.14 8.62 -15.60
C LYS A 274 -9.46 7.96 -16.81
N GLU A 275 -8.50 8.65 -17.43
CA GLU A 275 -7.69 8.07 -18.51
C GLU A 275 -6.79 6.95 -18.03
N VAL A 276 -6.16 7.13 -16.88
CA VAL A 276 -5.27 6.11 -16.29
C VAL A 276 -6.06 4.85 -15.95
N LEU A 277 -7.22 4.97 -15.31
CA LEU A 277 -8.07 3.83 -14.97
C LEU A 277 -8.62 3.13 -16.21
N ALA A 278 -9.12 3.89 -17.20
CA ALA A 278 -9.58 3.32 -18.46
C ALA A 278 -8.43 2.60 -19.18
N TYR A 279 -7.23 3.19 -19.19
CA TYR A 279 -6.03 2.58 -19.75
C TYR A 279 -5.72 1.26 -19.06
N PHE A 280 -5.65 1.23 -17.73
CA PHE A 280 -5.37 0.04 -16.93
C PHE A 280 -6.34 -1.10 -17.24
N TYR A 281 -7.65 -0.83 -17.21
CA TYR A 281 -8.65 -1.86 -17.49
C TYR A 281 -8.54 -2.38 -18.94
N ASN A 282 -8.40 -1.48 -19.91
CA ASN A 282 -8.36 -1.85 -21.34
C ASN A 282 -7.07 -2.53 -21.79
N HIS A 283 -5.94 -2.31 -21.09
CA HIS A 283 -4.62 -2.89 -21.41
C HIS A 283 -4.28 -4.09 -20.52
N SER A 284 -5.20 -4.53 -19.67
CA SER A 284 -5.07 -5.79 -18.94
C SER A 284 -5.32 -6.98 -19.84
N ASP A 285 -4.82 -8.16 -19.48
CA ASP A 285 -5.09 -9.41 -20.21
C ASP A 285 -6.59 -9.75 -20.22
N ASP A 286 -7.29 -9.45 -19.13
CA ASP A 286 -8.73 -9.56 -18.96
C ASP A 286 -9.23 -8.43 -18.06
N PRO A 287 -9.96 -7.45 -18.60
CA PRO A 287 -10.51 -6.33 -17.82
C PRO A 287 -11.40 -6.76 -16.64
N SER A 288 -12.03 -7.94 -16.69
CA SER A 288 -12.88 -8.45 -15.61
C SER A 288 -12.09 -9.09 -14.47
N GLU A 289 -10.78 -9.27 -14.64
CA GLU A 289 -9.88 -9.94 -13.68
C GLU A 289 -8.88 -8.99 -13.01
N VAL A 290 -9.00 -7.68 -13.23
CA VAL A 290 -8.16 -6.67 -12.60
C VAL A 290 -8.96 -5.77 -11.67
N VAL A 291 -8.29 -5.02 -10.79
CA VAL A 291 -8.94 -4.17 -9.82
C VAL A 291 -8.07 -2.98 -9.44
N ALA A 292 -8.69 -1.82 -9.25
CA ALA A 292 -8.02 -0.60 -8.79
C ALA A 292 -8.63 -0.12 -7.46
N ASN A 293 -7.77 0.41 -6.56
CA ASN A 293 -8.23 1.05 -5.32
C ASN A 293 -8.92 2.39 -5.59
N ASP A 294 -9.40 3.07 -4.54
CA ASP A 294 -10.16 4.32 -4.65
C ASP A 294 -9.34 5.62 -4.53
N ARG A 295 -8.01 5.54 -4.50
CA ARG A 295 -7.14 6.71 -4.32
C ARG A 295 -6.72 7.37 -5.64
N TRP A 296 -7.70 7.64 -6.52
CA TRP A 296 -7.49 8.27 -7.85
C TRP A 296 -8.10 9.69 -7.94
N GLY A 297 -8.36 10.30 -6.78
CA GLY A 297 -9.02 11.59 -6.67
C GLY A 297 -10.54 11.49 -6.67
N LEU A 298 -11.19 12.62 -6.35
CA LEU A 298 -12.64 12.73 -6.31
C LEU A 298 -13.18 13.17 -7.66
N ASP A 299 -14.28 12.53 -8.08
CA ASP A 299 -15.04 12.96 -9.24
C ASP A 299 -15.92 14.18 -8.93
N VAL A 300 -16.57 14.72 -9.94
CA VAL A 300 -17.44 15.91 -9.85
C VAL A 300 -18.61 15.76 -8.85
N ASP A 301 -19.01 14.53 -8.54
CA ASP A 301 -20.04 14.23 -7.52
C ASP A 301 -19.46 14.03 -6.10
N GLY A 302 -18.18 14.31 -5.92
CA GLY A 302 -17.47 14.16 -4.64
C GLY A 302 -17.18 12.72 -4.23
N LYS A 303 -17.38 11.73 -5.12
CA LYS A 303 -17.08 10.33 -4.87
C LYS A 303 -15.73 9.93 -5.43
N PRO A 304 -14.99 9.03 -4.77
CA PRO A 304 -13.75 8.51 -5.32
C PRO A 304 -13.98 7.68 -6.58
N LEU A 305 -12.94 7.60 -7.42
CA LEU A 305 -12.85 6.69 -8.55
C LEU A 305 -12.10 5.43 -8.09
N GLY A 306 -12.48 4.28 -8.67
CA GLY A 306 -11.90 2.97 -8.35
C GLY A 306 -12.97 1.95 -7.95
N ASP A 307 -12.51 0.74 -7.59
CA ASP A 307 -13.37 -0.43 -7.39
C ASP A 307 -13.65 -0.73 -5.92
N PHE A 308 -12.73 -0.37 -5.03
CA PHE A 308 -12.81 -0.65 -3.60
C PHE A 308 -12.20 0.47 -2.76
N ALA A 309 -12.80 0.71 -1.60
CA ALA A 309 -12.30 1.71 -0.65
C ALA A 309 -11.05 1.21 0.09
N THR A 310 -10.14 2.14 0.39
CA THR A 310 -8.89 1.84 1.12
C THR A 310 -8.73 2.70 2.36
N PRO A 311 -9.50 2.42 3.44
CA PRO A 311 -9.18 2.98 4.75
C PRO A 311 -7.77 2.55 5.16
N GLU A 312 -7.09 3.41 5.89
CA GLU A 312 -5.72 3.19 6.32
C GLU A 312 -5.62 3.32 7.83
N ARG A 313 -5.14 2.25 8.49
CA ARG A 313 -4.98 2.19 9.95
C ARG A 313 -6.25 2.62 10.70
N THR A 314 -7.40 2.32 10.12
CA THR A 314 -8.70 2.77 10.62
C THR A 314 -9.56 1.58 11.02
N LYS A 315 -10.17 1.64 12.21
CA LYS A 315 -11.13 0.62 12.63
C LYS A 315 -12.50 0.93 12.02
N VAL A 316 -12.86 0.25 10.95
CA VAL A 316 -14.23 0.25 10.44
C VAL A 316 -15.13 -0.49 11.44
N ASN A 317 -16.13 0.18 11.99
CA ASN A 317 -16.96 -0.34 13.09
C ASN A 317 -18.33 -0.89 12.66
N SER A 318 -18.59 -0.98 11.35
CA SER A 318 -19.85 -1.43 10.80
C SER A 318 -19.67 -2.36 9.61
N LEU A 319 -20.68 -3.16 9.34
CA LEU A 319 -20.77 -3.94 8.13
C LEU A 319 -20.80 -3.01 6.91
N SER A 320 -20.01 -3.33 5.87
CA SER A 320 -20.00 -2.61 4.60
C SER A 320 -20.64 -3.47 3.50
N GLU A 321 -21.53 -2.85 2.72
CA GLU A 321 -22.06 -3.48 1.49
C GLU A 321 -21.04 -3.44 0.37
N ALA A 322 -20.30 -2.33 0.25
CA ALA A 322 -19.22 -2.17 -0.72
C ALA A 322 -17.95 -2.90 -0.29
N LYS A 323 -17.17 -3.35 -1.26
CA LYS A 323 -15.85 -3.94 -1.02
C LYS A 323 -14.87 -2.86 -0.54
N TRP A 324 -14.04 -3.23 0.42
CA TRP A 324 -12.99 -2.38 0.96
C TRP A 324 -11.75 -3.21 1.34
N GLU A 325 -10.64 -2.54 1.46
CA GLU A 325 -9.37 -3.12 1.87
C GLU A 325 -8.75 -2.26 2.97
N GLU A 326 -8.51 -2.85 4.11
CA GLU A 326 -7.70 -2.21 5.14
C GLU A 326 -6.24 -2.40 4.81
N CYS A 327 -5.45 -1.33 4.74
CA CYS A 327 -4.01 -1.43 4.67
C CYS A 327 -3.38 -0.98 5.99
N ASP A 328 -2.53 -1.84 6.55
CA ASP A 328 -1.81 -1.58 7.80
C ASP A 328 -0.45 -2.28 7.79
N SER A 329 0.46 -1.88 8.68
CA SER A 329 1.83 -2.36 8.72
C SER A 329 2.13 -3.19 9.96
N LEU A 330 2.96 -4.23 9.82
CA LEU A 330 3.52 -4.94 10.97
C LEU A 330 4.36 -4.02 11.87
N ASP A 331 5.02 -3.03 11.28
CA ASP A 331 5.64 -1.92 12.00
C ASP A 331 4.60 -0.81 12.20
N PRO A 332 4.17 -0.51 13.44
CA PRO A 332 3.14 0.49 13.69
C PRO A 332 3.61 1.93 13.41
N THR A 333 4.92 2.13 13.20
CA THR A 333 5.52 3.46 13.08
C THR A 333 5.95 3.82 11.66
N SER A 334 6.13 2.83 10.78
CA SER A 334 6.63 3.03 9.41
C SER A 334 6.05 1.98 8.47
N TRP A 335 5.88 2.35 7.20
CA TRP A 335 5.62 1.39 6.13
C TRP A 335 6.92 0.76 5.62
N GLY A 336 7.99 1.54 5.52
CA GLY A 336 9.34 1.05 5.21
C GLY A 336 10.05 0.44 6.41
N TYR A 337 11.20 -0.18 6.16
CA TYR A 337 12.02 -0.74 7.24
C TYR A 337 12.53 0.37 8.19
N ASN A 338 12.24 0.25 9.47
CA ASN A 338 12.73 1.10 10.54
C ASN A 338 13.64 0.29 11.47
N ARG A 339 14.96 0.60 11.47
CA ARG A 339 15.94 -0.11 12.33
C ARG A 339 15.81 0.25 13.81
N ASN A 340 15.14 1.34 14.14
CA ASN A 340 15.03 1.84 15.49
C ASN A 340 13.84 1.26 16.25
N LEU A 341 12.94 0.53 15.57
CA LEU A 341 11.79 -0.11 16.22
C LEU A 341 12.24 -1.40 16.91
N PRO A 342 12.02 -1.54 18.23
CA PRO A 342 12.23 -2.79 18.93
C PRO A 342 11.34 -3.91 18.38
N GLU A 343 11.85 -5.15 18.31
CA GLU A 343 11.08 -6.29 17.82
C GLU A 343 9.79 -6.54 18.60
N SER A 344 9.77 -6.19 19.89
CA SER A 344 8.61 -6.33 20.78
C SER A 344 7.44 -5.38 20.43
N GLU A 345 7.67 -4.37 19.62
CA GLU A 345 6.66 -3.38 19.23
C GLU A 345 5.98 -3.70 17.89
N TYR A 346 6.49 -4.70 17.16
CA TYR A 346 5.81 -5.19 15.95
C TYR A 346 4.49 -5.86 16.30
N MET A 347 3.51 -5.79 15.39
CA MET A 347 2.27 -6.55 15.54
C MET A 347 2.58 -8.03 15.78
N THR A 348 1.96 -8.59 16.81
CA THR A 348 2.05 -10.03 17.08
C THR A 348 1.17 -10.84 16.14
N PRO A 349 1.45 -12.13 15.91
CA PRO A 349 0.59 -12.99 15.09
C PRO A 349 -0.87 -13.05 15.57
N ASN A 350 -1.12 -12.97 16.90
CA ASN A 350 -2.47 -12.92 17.45
C ASN A 350 -3.21 -11.64 17.01
N GLN A 351 -2.54 -10.49 17.15
CA GLN A 351 -3.13 -9.21 16.73
C GLN A 351 -3.45 -9.21 15.22
N VAL A 352 -2.57 -9.78 14.39
CA VAL A 352 -2.82 -9.89 12.93
C VAL A 352 -4.00 -10.80 12.64
N VAL A 353 -4.12 -11.95 13.31
CA VAL A 353 -5.25 -12.87 13.14
C VAL A 353 -6.56 -12.22 13.56
N ASP A 354 -6.61 -11.58 14.74
CA ASP A 354 -7.81 -10.91 15.24
C ASP A 354 -8.24 -9.78 14.30
N TYR A 355 -7.26 -9.05 13.77
CA TYR A 355 -7.50 -7.96 12.82
C TYR A 355 -8.05 -8.48 11.49
N LEU A 356 -7.42 -9.53 10.92
CA LEU A 356 -7.90 -10.18 9.70
C LEU A 356 -9.34 -10.70 9.86
N VAL A 357 -9.62 -11.38 10.97
CA VAL A 357 -10.96 -11.92 11.27
C VAL A 357 -12.00 -10.80 11.38
N ASP A 358 -11.66 -9.73 12.09
CA ASP A 358 -12.55 -8.59 12.27
C ASP A 358 -12.84 -7.87 10.93
N ILE A 359 -11.83 -7.64 10.10
CA ILE A 359 -11.97 -7.03 8.77
C ILE A 359 -12.84 -7.90 7.86
N VAL A 360 -12.56 -9.21 7.79
CA VAL A 360 -13.26 -10.13 6.90
C VAL A 360 -14.73 -10.28 7.29
N SER A 361 -15.04 -10.25 8.60
CA SER A 361 -16.43 -10.28 9.08
C SER A 361 -17.26 -9.10 8.60
N LYS A 362 -16.63 -7.99 8.22
CA LYS A 362 -17.23 -6.73 7.75
C LYS A 362 -17.11 -6.49 6.25
N ASN A 363 -16.82 -7.53 5.45
CA ASN A 363 -16.64 -7.49 4.00
C ASN A 363 -15.30 -6.94 3.50
N GLY A 364 -14.31 -6.77 4.39
CA GLY A 364 -12.98 -6.26 4.03
C GLY A 364 -12.02 -7.31 3.51
N ASN A 365 -10.92 -6.84 2.94
CA ASN A 365 -9.65 -7.55 2.78
C ASN A 365 -8.61 -6.87 3.68
N LEU A 366 -7.64 -7.63 4.16
CA LEU A 366 -6.45 -7.07 4.83
C LEU A 366 -5.27 -7.10 3.85
N LEU A 367 -4.66 -5.95 3.59
CA LEU A 367 -3.38 -5.79 2.91
C LEU A 367 -2.33 -5.44 3.97
N LEU A 368 -1.61 -6.46 4.45
CA LEU A 368 -0.66 -6.34 5.54
C LEU A 368 0.74 -6.01 5.03
N ASN A 369 1.29 -4.90 5.48
CA ASN A 369 2.58 -4.41 5.00
C ASN A 369 3.77 -5.00 5.75
N ILE A 370 4.84 -5.18 4.98
CA ILE A 370 6.19 -5.46 5.44
C ILE A 370 7.17 -4.45 4.85
N GLY A 371 8.24 -4.16 5.59
CA GLY A 371 9.36 -3.30 5.16
C GLY A 371 10.67 -4.11 5.06
N PRO A 372 11.07 -4.58 3.87
CA PRO A 372 12.37 -5.23 3.67
C PRO A 372 13.54 -4.27 3.88
N LYS A 373 14.69 -4.81 4.29
CA LYS A 373 15.97 -4.09 4.40
C LYS A 373 16.54 -3.74 3.03
N ALA A 374 17.48 -2.80 2.98
CA ALA A 374 18.12 -2.35 1.75
C ALA A 374 18.83 -3.47 0.97
N ASP A 375 19.33 -4.49 1.66
CA ASP A 375 19.95 -5.66 1.04
C ASP A 375 18.95 -6.65 0.42
N GLY A 376 17.64 -6.45 0.62
CA GLY A 376 16.58 -7.33 0.14
C GLY A 376 16.17 -8.42 1.12
N THR A 377 16.69 -8.43 2.35
CA THR A 377 16.22 -9.38 3.38
C THR A 377 14.99 -8.85 4.10
N ILE A 378 14.01 -9.72 4.33
CA ILE A 378 12.86 -9.41 5.19
C ILE A 378 13.26 -9.65 6.65
N PRO A 379 12.99 -8.70 7.58
CA PRO A 379 13.28 -8.89 9.01
C PRO A 379 12.67 -10.18 9.56
N GLU A 380 13.43 -10.92 10.41
CA GLU A 380 12.99 -12.22 10.92
C GLU A 380 11.69 -12.13 11.75
N VAL A 381 11.50 -11.05 12.49
CA VAL A 381 10.26 -10.80 13.24
C VAL A 381 9.05 -10.76 12.31
N MET A 382 9.16 -10.13 11.14
CA MET A 382 8.11 -10.09 10.13
C MET A 382 7.89 -11.47 9.49
N GLN A 383 8.97 -12.18 9.10
CA GLN A 383 8.86 -13.52 8.53
C GLN A 383 8.20 -14.49 9.50
N SER A 384 8.61 -14.48 10.78
CA SER A 384 8.04 -15.33 11.82
C SER A 384 6.55 -15.03 12.03
N CYS A 385 6.16 -13.75 12.05
CA CYS A 385 4.77 -13.35 12.16
C CYS A 385 3.95 -13.90 10.99
N LEU A 386 4.39 -13.69 9.75
CA LEU A 386 3.70 -14.14 8.55
C LEU A 386 3.52 -15.67 8.53
N ARG A 387 4.55 -16.44 8.86
CA ARG A 387 4.45 -17.91 8.91
C ARG A 387 3.44 -18.39 9.95
N ARG A 388 3.40 -17.75 11.12
CA ARG A 388 2.43 -18.10 12.18
C ARG A 388 0.98 -17.77 11.80
N VAL A 389 0.76 -16.66 11.08
CA VAL A 389 -0.54 -16.33 10.50
C VAL A 389 -0.93 -17.40 9.47
N GLY A 390 0.02 -17.84 8.64
CA GLY A 390 -0.21 -18.91 7.68
C GLY A 390 -0.52 -20.28 8.33
N GLU A 391 0.13 -20.62 9.44
CA GLU A 391 -0.20 -21.81 10.23
C GLU A 391 -1.65 -21.77 10.73
N TRP A 392 -2.11 -20.62 11.21
CA TRP A 392 -3.49 -20.45 11.62
C TRP A 392 -4.47 -20.56 10.44
N LEU A 393 -4.12 -19.94 9.29
CA LEU A 393 -4.95 -19.99 8.07
C LEU A 393 -5.03 -21.40 7.46
N LYS A 394 -4.05 -22.28 7.65
CA LYS A 394 -4.14 -23.69 7.26
C LYS A 394 -5.26 -24.42 7.99
N VAL A 395 -5.57 -24.03 9.22
CA VAL A 395 -6.67 -24.62 10.03
C VAL A 395 -7.99 -23.90 9.76
N ASN A 396 -7.97 -22.57 9.73
CA ASN A 396 -9.19 -21.75 9.76
C ASN A 396 -9.51 -21.07 8.42
N GLY A 397 -8.69 -21.24 7.40
CA GLY A 397 -8.85 -20.59 6.10
C GLY A 397 -10.18 -20.88 5.39
N GLU A 398 -10.85 -21.99 5.73
CA GLU A 398 -12.20 -22.28 5.25
C GLU A 398 -13.19 -21.19 5.66
N ALA A 399 -13.05 -20.65 6.86
CA ALA A 399 -13.89 -19.58 7.37
C ALA A 399 -13.56 -18.19 6.80
N ILE A 400 -12.36 -18.03 6.20
CA ILE A 400 -11.82 -16.75 5.72
C ILE A 400 -11.98 -16.61 4.20
N TYR A 401 -11.28 -17.45 3.43
CA TYR A 401 -11.28 -17.34 1.97
C TYR A 401 -12.63 -17.66 1.36
N GLY A 402 -13.08 -16.85 0.40
CA GLY A 402 -14.35 -17.02 -0.28
C GLY A 402 -15.58 -16.87 0.61
N SER A 403 -15.40 -16.42 1.85
CA SER A 403 -16.52 -16.10 2.75
C SER A 403 -17.16 -14.76 2.38
N ARG A 404 -18.37 -14.57 2.88
CA ARG A 404 -19.10 -13.30 2.83
C ARG A 404 -19.48 -12.89 4.25
N PRO A 405 -19.75 -11.62 4.51
CA PRO A 405 -20.25 -11.21 5.81
C PRO A 405 -21.62 -11.83 6.10
N TRP A 406 -21.93 -11.92 7.37
CA TRP A 406 -23.26 -12.25 7.83
C TRP A 406 -23.97 -10.99 8.35
N ASP A 407 -25.31 -10.98 8.37
CA ASP A 407 -26.13 -9.85 8.83
C ASP A 407 -25.80 -9.40 10.27
N HIS A 408 -25.33 -10.33 11.11
CA HIS A 408 -24.74 -10.06 12.43
C HIS A 408 -23.24 -10.38 12.37
N TYR A 409 -22.38 -9.39 12.11
CA TYR A 409 -20.96 -9.65 11.95
C TYR A 409 -20.21 -10.00 13.25
N LYS A 410 -20.83 -9.73 14.42
CA LYS A 410 -20.24 -10.04 15.75
C LYS A 410 -21.28 -10.39 16.81
N ASP A 411 -20.83 -11.11 17.84
CA ASP A 411 -21.54 -11.39 19.10
C ASP A 411 -20.49 -11.38 20.23
N GLY A 412 -20.32 -10.24 20.91
CA GLY A 412 -19.19 -10.02 21.82
C GLY A 412 -17.85 -10.10 21.09
N ASP A 413 -16.98 -11.02 21.54
CA ASP A 413 -15.67 -11.28 20.95
C ASP A 413 -15.71 -12.33 19.82
N VAL A 414 -16.88 -12.80 19.45
CA VAL A 414 -17.07 -13.68 18.28
C VAL A 414 -17.30 -12.83 17.04
N ARG A 415 -16.67 -13.23 15.94
CA ARG A 415 -16.90 -12.68 14.59
C ARG A 415 -17.54 -13.72 13.71
N PHE A 416 -18.39 -13.27 12.80
CA PHE A 416 -19.11 -14.18 11.91
C PHE A 416 -18.73 -13.95 10.44
N THR A 417 -18.54 -15.08 9.75
CA THR A 417 -18.47 -15.15 8.28
C THR A 417 -19.39 -16.27 7.81
N ARG A 418 -19.75 -16.26 6.52
CA ARG A 418 -20.63 -17.31 5.99
C ARG A 418 -20.28 -17.76 4.57
N LYS A 419 -20.63 -19.02 4.23
CA LYS A 419 -20.65 -19.59 2.89
C LYS A 419 -21.94 -20.39 2.69
N GLY A 420 -22.82 -19.86 1.84
CA GLY A 420 -24.15 -20.47 1.69
C GLY A 420 -24.87 -20.63 3.04
N ASN A 421 -25.25 -21.84 3.40
CA ASN A 421 -25.90 -22.16 4.68
C ASN A 421 -24.93 -22.48 5.82
N THR A 422 -23.64 -22.36 5.60
CA THR A 422 -22.62 -22.57 6.63
C THR A 422 -22.22 -21.23 7.22
N LEU A 423 -22.41 -21.07 8.53
CA LEU A 423 -21.96 -19.96 9.33
C LEU A 423 -20.68 -20.36 10.07
N TYR A 424 -19.71 -19.49 10.11
CA TYR A 424 -18.50 -19.64 10.90
C TYR A 424 -18.52 -18.64 12.03
N ALA A 425 -18.54 -19.13 13.28
CA ALA A 425 -18.41 -18.33 14.48
C ALA A 425 -16.96 -18.41 14.95
N ILE A 426 -16.22 -17.31 14.80
CA ILE A 426 -14.79 -17.22 15.08
C ILE A 426 -14.61 -16.49 16.42
N ALA A 427 -14.35 -17.25 17.48
CA ALA A 427 -14.03 -16.70 18.80
C ALA A 427 -12.59 -16.22 18.81
N LEU A 428 -12.36 -14.93 19.09
CA LEU A 428 -11.02 -14.32 19.12
C LEU A 428 -10.19 -14.87 20.30
N GLU A 429 -10.87 -15.17 21.40
CA GLU A 429 -10.28 -15.83 22.57
C GLU A 429 -10.86 -17.24 22.76
N TRP A 430 -10.11 -18.13 23.39
CA TRP A 430 -10.62 -19.45 23.74
C TRP A 430 -11.72 -19.32 24.81
N PRO A 431 -12.94 -19.80 24.54
CA PRO A 431 -13.98 -19.78 25.55
C PRO A 431 -13.66 -20.83 26.64
N GLU A 432 -13.34 -20.36 27.84
CA GLU A 432 -13.00 -21.25 28.97
C GLU A 432 -14.26 -21.95 29.55
N GLU A 433 -15.43 -21.36 29.33
CA GLU A 433 -16.72 -21.86 29.73
C GLU A 433 -17.64 -22.03 28.51
N GLU A 434 -18.95 -22.11 28.72
CA GLU A 434 -19.95 -22.16 27.66
C GLU A 434 -19.88 -20.90 26.79
N LEU A 435 -19.81 -21.09 25.47
CA LEU A 435 -19.92 -20.02 24.47
C LEU A 435 -21.40 -19.89 24.06
N ARG A 436 -22.04 -18.76 24.38
CA ARG A 436 -23.40 -18.47 23.93
C ARG A 436 -23.40 -17.54 22.73
N LEU A 437 -24.03 -17.98 21.64
CA LEU A 437 -24.21 -17.22 20.41
C LEU A 437 -25.66 -16.70 20.35
N THR A 438 -25.88 -15.50 20.88
CA THR A 438 -27.21 -14.89 21.01
C THR A 438 -27.75 -14.46 19.63
N SER A 439 -26.91 -14.10 18.71
CA SER A 439 -27.26 -13.78 17.31
C SER A 439 -27.93 -14.95 16.57
N LEU A 440 -27.87 -16.18 17.11
CA LEU A 440 -28.53 -17.37 16.55
C LEU A 440 -29.91 -17.64 17.18
N ALA A 441 -30.45 -16.75 18.02
CA ALA A 441 -31.82 -16.86 18.51
C ALA A 441 -32.81 -16.89 17.33
N GLY A 442 -33.72 -17.85 17.34
CA GLY A 442 -34.70 -18.04 16.26
C GLY A 442 -34.15 -18.61 14.94
N ARG A 443 -32.85 -18.89 14.83
CA ARG A 443 -32.22 -19.54 13.64
C ARG A 443 -32.12 -21.03 13.90
N ALA A 444 -32.61 -21.85 13.00
CA ALA A 444 -32.52 -23.31 13.15
C ALA A 444 -31.11 -23.80 12.80
N VAL A 445 -30.43 -24.44 13.77
CA VAL A 445 -29.11 -25.08 13.59
C VAL A 445 -29.26 -26.58 13.47
N SER A 446 -28.48 -27.21 12.60
CA SER A 446 -28.50 -28.66 12.40
C SER A 446 -27.23 -29.35 12.89
N LYS A 447 -26.08 -28.62 12.87
CA LYS A 447 -24.79 -29.19 13.25
C LYS A 447 -23.83 -28.10 13.72
N VAL A 448 -22.98 -28.44 14.68
CA VAL A 448 -21.84 -27.61 15.11
C VAL A 448 -20.58 -28.49 15.12
N GLU A 449 -19.54 -28.02 14.48
CA GLU A 449 -18.20 -28.63 14.42
C GLU A 449 -17.15 -27.59 14.77
N MET A 450 -15.92 -28.00 15.05
CA MET A 450 -14.79 -27.08 15.25
C MET A 450 -13.72 -27.35 14.19
N LEU A 451 -13.28 -26.30 13.49
CA LEU A 451 -12.20 -26.44 12.50
C LEU A 451 -10.89 -26.88 13.19
N GLY A 452 -10.19 -27.82 12.54
CA GLY A 452 -8.94 -28.38 13.05
C GLY A 452 -9.10 -29.50 14.10
N LEU A 453 -10.34 -29.87 14.46
CA LEU A 453 -10.63 -31.02 15.32
C LEU A 453 -11.64 -31.95 14.66
N ASN A 454 -11.51 -33.25 14.96
CA ASN A 454 -12.50 -34.28 14.59
C ASN A 454 -13.38 -34.67 15.82
N ASP A 455 -13.14 -34.03 16.94
CA ASP A 455 -13.87 -34.30 18.19
C ASP A 455 -15.33 -33.81 18.09
N THR A 456 -16.25 -34.53 18.69
CA THR A 456 -17.65 -34.11 18.77
C THR A 456 -17.76 -32.84 19.63
N VAL A 457 -18.36 -31.79 19.07
CA VAL A 457 -18.67 -30.56 19.80
C VAL A 457 -20.05 -30.72 20.45
N ASN A 458 -20.11 -30.62 21.76
CA ASN A 458 -21.38 -30.62 22.52
C ASN A 458 -22.02 -29.25 22.41
N TRP A 459 -23.29 -29.19 22.01
CA TRP A 459 -24.05 -27.95 21.90
C TRP A 459 -25.52 -28.18 22.16
N LYS A 460 -26.22 -27.12 22.53
CA LYS A 460 -27.68 -27.08 22.69
C LYS A 460 -28.20 -25.76 22.12
N GLN A 461 -29.47 -25.74 21.75
CA GLN A 461 -30.16 -24.55 21.28
C GLN A 461 -31.37 -24.29 22.14
N ASP A 462 -31.58 -23.04 22.53
CA ASP A 462 -32.76 -22.55 23.24
C ASP A 462 -33.31 -21.28 22.57
N ASP A 463 -34.31 -20.63 23.17
CA ASP A 463 -34.92 -19.39 22.68
C ASP A 463 -33.96 -18.19 22.66
N ARG A 464 -32.84 -18.25 23.40
CA ARG A 464 -31.82 -17.21 23.51
C ARG A 464 -30.60 -17.46 22.61
N GLY A 465 -30.61 -18.50 21.77
CA GLY A 465 -29.55 -18.80 20.81
C GLY A 465 -28.93 -20.18 20.94
N VAL A 466 -27.67 -20.31 20.52
CA VAL A 466 -26.89 -21.56 20.57
C VAL A 466 -25.87 -21.47 21.69
N VAL A 467 -25.79 -22.55 22.49
CA VAL A 467 -24.78 -22.71 23.54
C VAL A 467 -23.85 -23.84 23.13
N ILE A 468 -22.57 -23.57 23.10
CA ILE A 468 -21.51 -24.49 22.71
C ILE A 468 -20.62 -24.76 23.93
N GLN A 469 -20.37 -26.04 24.21
CA GLN A 469 -19.34 -26.47 25.14
C GLN A 469 -18.04 -26.60 24.39
N PRO A 470 -17.00 -25.80 24.68
CA PRO A 470 -15.73 -25.92 23.97
C PRO A 470 -15.09 -27.29 24.21
N PRO A 471 -14.45 -27.91 23.21
CA PRO A 471 -13.70 -29.14 23.41
C PRO A 471 -12.54 -28.96 24.39
N ALA A 472 -12.10 -30.04 25.02
CA ALA A 472 -10.98 -29.99 25.98
C ALA A 472 -9.64 -29.58 25.32
N ARG A 473 -9.51 -29.79 23.99
CA ARG A 473 -8.28 -29.53 23.23
C ARG A 473 -8.46 -28.35 22.30
N ARG A 474 -7.50 -27.41 22.30
CA ARG A 474 -7.43 -26.30 21.36
C ARG A 474 -6.83 -26.76 20.03
N PRO A 475 -7.44 -26.46 18.87
CA PRO A 475 -6.93 -26.88 17.56
C PRO A 475 -5.71 -26.08 17.08
N CYS A 476 -5.56 -24.84 17.56
CA CYS A 476 -4.52 -23.89 17.14
C CYS A 476 -4.19 -22.93 18.29
N ARG A 477 -3.35 -21.92 18.02
CA ARG A 477 -2.86 -20.98 19.06
C ARG A 477 -3.68 -19.69 19.17
N TYR A 478 -4.35 -19.29 18.08
CA TYR A 478 -5.05 -18.01 17.98
C TYR A 478 -6.54 -18.28 17.77
N ALA A 479 -7.33 -17.29 17.38
CA ALA A 479 -8.77 -17.36 17.19
C ALA A 479 -9.31 -18.73 16.73
N TYR A 480 -10.49 -19.14 17.22
CA TYR A 480 -11.00 -20.50 17.14
C TYR A 480 -12.35 -20.54 16.41
N THR A 481 -12.49 -21.38 15.41
CA THR A 481 -13.66 -21.37 14.53
C THR A 481 -14.61 -22.54 14.80
N PHE A 482 -15.84 -22.20 15.16
CA PHE A 482 -16.98 -23.14 15.15
C PHE A 482 -17.69 -23.04 13.79
N LYS A 483 -17.82 -24.18 13.12
CA LYS A 483 -18.54 -24.31 11.85
C LYS A 483 -19.96 -24.77 12.14
N ILE A 484 -20.94 -23.94 11.76
CA ILE A 484 -22.35 -24.10 12.11
C ILE A 484 -23.16 -24.27 10.83
N ALA A 485 -23.86 -25.39 10.70
CA ALA A 485 -24.78 -25.63 9.59
C ALA A 485 -26.17 -25.11 9.97
N LEU A 486 -26.67 -24.12 9.23
CA LEU A 486 -28.03 -23.61 9.34
C LEU A 486 -28.97 -24.51 8.51
N LYS A 487 -30.23 -24.65 8.97
CA LYS A 487 -31.27 -25.39 8.23
C LYS A 487 -31.89 -24.55 7.13
#